data_4eb13aabb49fbb9626279dad1516d762
#
_entry.id   4eb13aabb49fbb9626279dad1516d762
#
_cell.length_a   1.000
_cell.length_b   1.000
_cell.length_c   1.000
_cell.angle_alpha   90.00
_cell.angle_beta   90.00
_cell.angle_gamma   90.00
#
_symmetry.space_group_name_H-M   'P 1'
#
loop_
_entity.id
_entity.type
_entity.pdbx_description
1 polymer ?
#
loop_
_entity_poly.entity_id
_entity_poly.type
_entity_poly.pdbx_seq_one_letter_code
_entity_poly.pdbx_strand_id
1 'polypeptide(L)'
;MKKLIKKYWKIMVVIVILGIFVLLFFLVRYKGKKNLEANIAAEQQDVFEEMASFQNTIDYHGTTYQYRKDIVNILCIGVDKEEAMWERDDDGGSVGQADAVFLVSFDFEHSNIRILAIPRDTMVSIVACDENGNEMGAFTGQLALQYAYADGQEKSCSLVIGQ
;
A
#
# COMPACT_ATOMS: atom_id res chain seq x y z
N MET A 1 -0.80 -67.87 -7.77
CA MET A 1 -0.07 -66.63 -7.49
C MET A 1 -0.19 -65.57 -8.61
N LYS A 2 0.04 -65.90 -9.90
CA LYS A 2 0.00 -64.88 -11.01
C LYS A 2 -1.32 -64.15 -11.21
N LYS A 3 -2.48 -64.78 -10.92
CA LYS A 3 -3.82 -64.15 -11.07
C LYS A 3 -4.15 -63.08 -9.98
N LEU A 4 -3.63 -63.23 -8.77
CA LEU A 4 -3.79 -62.27 -7.67
C LEU A 4 -2.95 -61.00 -7.93
N ILE A 5 -1.73 -61.15 -8.42
CA ILE A 5 -0.84 -60.06 -8.78
C ILE A 5 -1.48 -59.16 -9.87
N LYS A 6 -2.14 -59.77 -10.86
CA LYS A 6 -2.79 -59.02 -11.96
C LYS A 6 -4.05 -58.23 -11.48
N LYS A 7 -4.73 -58.72 -10.44
CA LYS A 7 -5.91 -58.06 -9.85
C LYS A 7 -5.50 -56.80 -9.04
N TYR A 8 -4.39 -56.90 -8.28
CA TYR A 8 -3.92 -55.80 -7.44
C TYR A 8 -3.01 -54.80 -8.15
N TRP A 9 -2.49 -55.16 -9.34
CA TRP A 9 -1.62 -54.31 -10.15
C TRP A 9 -2.23 -52.93 -10.45
N LYS A 10 -3.53 -52.90 -10.81
CA LYS A 10 -4.24 -51.64 -11.10
C LYS A 10 -4.37 -50.78 -9.85
N ILE A 11 -4.61 -51.36 -8.69
CA ILE A 11 -4.70 -50.64 -7.44
C ILE A 11 -3.34 -50.06 -7.02
N MET A 12 -2.27 -50.84 -7.18
CA MET A 12 -0.90 -50.37 -6.93
C MET A 12 -0.52 -49.18 -7.83
N VAL A 13 -0.86 -49.23 -9.10
CA VAL A 13 -0.61 -48.12 -10.04
C VAL A 13 -1.35 -46.86 -9.62
N VAL A 14 -2.61 -46.96 -9.21
CA VAL A 14 -3.38 -45.82 -8.72
C VAL A 14 -2.77 -45.21 -7.46
N ILE A 15 -2.34 -46.03 -6.52
CA ILE A 15 -1.67 -45.54 -5.28
C ILE A 15 -0.36 -44.82 -5.61
N VAL A 16 0.44 -45.35 -6.54
CA VAL A 16 1.70 -44.70 -6.95
C VAL A 16 1.43 -43.34 -7.62
N ILE A 17 0.43 -43.26 -8.50
CA ILE A 17 0.05 -42.01 -9.16
C ILE A 17 -0.42 -40.98 -8.11
N LEU A 18 -1.23 -41.41 -7.14
CA LEU A 18 -1.73 -40.54 -6.07
C LEU A 18 -0.57 -40.04 -5.18
N GLY A 19 0.41 -40.91 -4.89
CA GLY A 19 1.63 -40.54 -4.15
C GLY A 19 2.46 -39.50 -4.88
N ILE A 20 2.64 -39.66 -6.22
CA ILE A 20 3.34 -38.68 -7.05
C ILE A 20 2.60 -37.33 -7.06
N PHE A 21 1.27 -37.36 -7.14
CA PHE A 21 0.46 -36.13 -7.14
C PHE A 21 0.57 -35.37 -5.81
N VAL A 22 0.55 -36.05 -4.69
CA VAL A 22 0.77 -35.46 -3.37
C VAL A 22 2.18 -34.89 -3.26
N LEU A 23 3.20 -35.61 -3.73
CA LEU A 23 4.59 -35.13 -3.72
C LEU A 23 4.76 -33.85 -4.55
N LEU A 24 4.19 -33.82 -5.76
CA LEU A 24 4.20 -32.64 -6.63
C LEU A 24 3.49 -31.45 -5.99
N PHE A 25 2.35 -31.68 -5.35
CA PHE A 25 1.62 -30.64 -4.64
C PHE A 25 2.47 -30.00 -3.51
N PHE A 26 3.16 -30.81 -2.71
CA PHE A 26 4.05 -30.30 -1.68
C PHE A 26 5.26 -29.55 -2.25
N LEU A 27 5.83 -30.02 -3.36
CA LEU A 27 6.95 -29.34 -4.03
C LEU A 27 6.55 -27.98 -4.59
N VAL A 28 5.37 -27.88 -5.20
CA VAL A 28 4.84 -26.61 -5.72
C VAL A 28 4.57 -25.64 -4.57
N ARG A 29 3.96 -26.09 -3.47
CA ARG A 29 3.75 -25.26 -2.29
C ARG A 29 5.06 -24.77 -1.66
N TYR A 30 6.04 -25.65 -1.55
CA TYR A 30 7.36 -25.30 -0.99
C TYR A 30 8.09 -24.26 -1.85
N LYS A 31 8.13 -24.45 -3.19
CA LYS A 31 8.71 -23.48 -4.11
C LYS A 31 7.94 -22.15 -4.12
N GLY A 32 6.60 -22.18 -4.09
CA GLY A 32 5.76 -20.99 -4.07
C GLY A 32 6.03 -20.14 -2.83
N LYS A 33 6.15 -20.75 -1.65
CA LYS A 33 6.43 -20.03 -0.41
C LYS A 33 7.82 -19.36 -0.42
N LYS A 34 8.84 -20.10 -0.91
CA LYS A 34 10.22 -19.58 -1.00
C LYS A 34 10.35 -18.42 -2.01
N ASN A 35 9.65 -18.50 -3.13
CA ASN A 35 9.66 -17.41 -4.12
C ASN A 35 8.91 -16.18 -3.61
N LEU A 36 7.83 -16.35 -2.86
CA LEU A 36 7.10 -15.24 -2.25
C LEU A 36 7.97 -14.50 -1.21
N GLU A 37 8.63 -15.25 -0.32
CA GLU A 37 9.55 -14.68 0.67
C GLU A 37 10.73 -13.93 0.01
N ALA A 38 11.29 -14.48 -1.08
CA ALA A 38 12.37 -13.85 -1.83
C ALA A 38 11.92 -12.57 -2.56
N ASN A 39 10.73 -12.57 -3.15
CA ASN A 39 10.18 -11.38 -3.82
C ASN A 39 9.84 -10.27 -2.83
N ILE A 40 9.25 -10.61 -1.67
CA ILE A 40 8.97 -9.63 -0.61
C ILE A 40 10.28 -9.03 -0.08
N ALA A 41 11.32 -9.84 0.12
CA ALA A 41 12.62 -9.36 0.58
C ALA A 41 13.32 -8.45 -0.46
N ALA A 42 13.22 -8.77 -1.76
CA ALA A 42 13.76 -7.95 -2.83
C ALA A 42 13.01 -6.60 -2.94
N GLU A 43 11.68 -6.63 -2.91
CA GLU A 43 10.85 -5.42 -2.98
C GLU A 43 11.06 -4.50 -1.76
N GLN A 44 11.26 -5.09 -0.57
CA GLN A 44 11.64 -4.34 0.63
C GLN A 44 13.04 -3.70 0.50
N GLN A 45 13.98 -4.36 -0.15
CA GLN A 45 15.33 -3.85 -0.34
C GLN A 45 15.36 -2.71 -1.34
N ASP A 46 14.61 -2.80 -2.44
CA ASP A 46 14.48 -1.72 -3.44
C ASP A 46 13.84 -0.46 -2.83
N VAL A 47 12.76 -0.61 -2.05
CA VAL A 47 12.13 0.49 -1.30
C VAL A 47 13.11 1.09 -0.28
N PHE A 48 13.92 0.27 0.37
CA PHE A 48 14.91 0.74 1.34
C PHE A 48 16.06 1.52 0.69
N GLU A 49 16.52 1.10 -0.51
CA GLU A 49 17.55 1.81 -1.28
C GLU A 49 17.02 3.13 -1.86
N GLU A 50 15.78 3.16 -2.33
CA GLU A 50 15.10 4.38 -2.79
C GLU A 50 14.95 5.38 -1.63
N MET A 51 14.50 4.95 -0.46
CA MET A 51 14.43 5.78 0.75
C MET A 51 15.82 6.25 1.23
N ALA A 52 16.87 5.46 1.01
CA ALA A 52 18.24 5.84 1.37
C ALA A 52 18.85 6.90 0.42
N SER A 53 18.29 7.08 -0.79
CA SER A 53 18.72 8.08 -1.77
C SER A 53 18.14 9.48 -1.50
N PHE A 54 17.08 9.60 -0.69
CA PHE A 54 16.57 10.90 -0.26
C PHE A 54 17.58 11.62 0.63
N GLN A 55 17.69 12.93 0.46
CA GLN A 55 18.51 13.77 1.34
C GLN A 55 18.09 13.50 2.78
N ASN A 56 19.06 13.03 3.60
CA ASN A 56 18.81 12.59 4.97
C ASN A 56 18.43 13.72 5.94
N THR A 57 18.33 14.95 5.46
CA THR A 57 18.07 16.13 6.29
C THR A 57 17.07 17.07 5.63
N ILE A 58 16.21 17.68 6.43
CA ILE A 58 15.28 18.74 6.05
C ILE A 58 15.47 19.94 6.96
N ASP A 59 15.53 21.14 6.40
CA ASP A 59 15.55 22.39 7.16
C ASP A 59 14.12 22.89 7.36
N TYR A 60 13.73 23.03 8.63
CA TYR A 60 12.42 23.53 9.00
C TYR A 60 12.56 24.62 10.06
N HIS A 61 12.07 25.83 9.78
CA HIS A 61 12.19 27.01 10.65
C HIS A 61 13.63 27.29 11.14
N GLY A 62 14.65 27.08 10.28
CA GLY A 62 16.05 27.30 10.60
C GLY A 62 16.69 26.22 11.47
N THR A 63 16.00 25.11 11.68
CA THR A 63 16.52 23.92 12.35
C THR A 63 16.62 22.78 11.37
N THR A 64 17.81 22.15 11.28
CA THR A 64 18.04 20.98 10.44
C THR A 64 17.61 19.73 11.18
N TYR A 65 16.65 19.01 10.63
CA TYR A 65 16.18 17.71 11.11
C TYR A 65 16.76 16.59 10.27
N GLN A 66 17.13 15.51 10.91
CA GLN A 66 17.59 14.30 10.24
C GLN A 66 16.46 13.28 10.13
N TYR A 67 16.34 12.68 8.94
CA TYR A 67 15.37 11.61 8.71
C TYR A 67 15.71 10.37 9.55
N ARG A 68 14.75 9.88 10.32
CA ARG A 68 14.89 8.64 11.10
C ARG A 68 14.55 7.44 10.22
N LYS A 69 15.57 6.61 9.91
CA LYS A 69 15.42 5.41 9.07
C LYS A 69 14.69 4.25 9.76
N ASP A 70 14.58 4.29 11.07
CA ASP A 70 13.90 3.33 11.94
C ASP A 70 12.39 3.63 12.09
N ILE A 71 11.92 4.74 11.54
CA ILE A 71 10.51 5.13 11.56
C ILE A 71 9.93 5.10 10.13
N VAL A 72 8.83 4.38 9.97
CA VAL A 72 8.00 4.42 8.75
C VAL A 72 6.66 5.07 9.07
N ASN A 73 6.33 6.12 8.32
CA ASN A 73 5.06 6.80 8.43
C ASN A 73 4.15 6.43 7.25
N ILE A 74 2.93 6.04 7.55
CA ILE A 74 1.91 5.69 6.55
C ILE A 74 0.74 6.64 6.73
N LEU A 75 0.42 7.41 5.69
CA LEU A 75 -0.82 8.19 5.63
C LEU A 75 -1.97 7.26 5.22
N CYS A 76 -3.00 7.19 6.03
CA CYS A 76 -4.24 6.47 5.76
C CYS A 76 -5.36 7.48 5.56
N ILE A 77 -5.98 7.44 4.38
CA ILE A 77 -7.10 8.31 4.02
C ILE A 77 -8.32 7.43 3.77
N GLY A 78 -9.40 7.68 4.49
CA GLY A 78 -10.70 7.06 4.24
C GLY A 78 -11.56 8.00 3.41
N VAL A 79 -12.03 7.53 2.26
CA VAL A 79 -12.90 8.28 1.34
C VAL A 79 -14.24 7.57 1.26
N ASP A 80 -15.32 8.29 1.50
CA ASP A 80 -16.69 7.76 1.35
C ASP A 80 -17.12 7.88 -0.12
N LYS A 81 -16.88 6.79 -0.86
CA LYS A 81 -17.24 6.67 -2.27
C LYS A 81 -17.55 5.22 -2.62
N GLU A 82 -18.65 4.99 -3.34
CA GLU A 82 -19.08 3.64 -3.76
C GLU A 82 -18.30 3.13 -4.98
N GLU A 83 -17.87 4.03 -5.87
CA GLU A 83 -17.08 3.69 -7.06
C GLU A 83 -15.58 3.61 -6.74
N ALA A 84 -14.78 3.24 -7.76
CA ALA A 84 -13.33 3.24 -7.63
C ALA A 84 -12.81 4.66 -7.29
N MET A 85 -11.84 4.74 -6.38
CA MET A 85 -11.33 6.02 -5.82
C MET A 85 -10.84 7.02 -6.88
N TRP A 86 -10.45 6.53 -8.06
CA TRP A 86 -9.96 7.35 -9.20
C TRP A 86 -11.03 7.68 -10.23
N GLU A 87 -12.25 7.14 -10.12
CA GLU A 87 -13.35 7.48 -11.01
C GLU A 87 -14.00 8.78 -10.54
N ARG A 88 -14.18 9.72 -11.45
CA ARG A 88 -14.98 10.91 -11.21
C ARG A 88 -16.44 10.61 -11.49
N ASP A 89 -17.33 11.25 -10.76
CA ASP A 89 -18.75 11.15 -11.05
C ASP A 89 -19.05 11.66 -12.47
N ASP A 90 -20.05 11.10 -13.15
CA ASP A 90 -20.45 11.44 -14.52
C ASP A 90 -20.70 12.94 -14.75
N ASP A 91 -20.99 13.69 -13.70
CA ASP A 91 -21.22 15.14 -13.71
C ASP A 91 -19.94 15.99 -13.58
N GLY A 92 -18.75 15.37 -13.69
CA GLY A 92 -17.47 16.04 -13.45
C GLY A 92 -17.22 16.36 -11.98
N GLY A 93 -17.90 15.64 -11.11
CA GLY A 93 -17.86 15.80 -9.67
C GLY A 93 -16.53 15.40 -9.02
N SER A 94 -16.49 15.56 -7.73
CA SER A 94 -15.33 15.32 -6.89
C SER A 94 -14.98 13.83 -6.83
N VAL A 95 -13.71 13.52 -6.73
CA VAL A 95 -13.20 12.15 -6.49
C VAL A 95 -13.48 11.64 -5.06
N GLY A 96 -14.34 12.33 -4.30
CA GLY A 96 -14.68 12.06 -2.93
C GLY A 96 -13.87 12.92 -1.95
N GLN A 97 -14.36 13.02 -0.71
CA GLN A 97 -13.70 13.77 0.36
C GLN A 97 -12.94 12.81 1.29
N ALA A 98 -11.86 13.29 1.89
CA ALA A 98 -11.11 12.56 2.90
C ALA A 98 -11.83 12.62 4.26
N ASP A 99 -12.79 11.74 4.50
CA ASP A 99 -13.61 11.72 5.72
C ASP A 99 -12.86 11.22 6.95
N ALA A 100 -11.78 10.47 6.76
CA ALA A 100 -10.91 10.02 7.82
C ALA A 100 -9.46 10.18 7.39
N VAL A 101 -8.63 10.83 8.20
CA VAL A 101 -7.21 11.03 7.94
C VAL A 101 -6.42 10.59 9.17
N PHE A 102 -5.55 9.60 9.00
CA PHE A 102 -4.70 9.08 10.05
C PHE A 102 -3.25 9.01 9.55
N LEU A 103 -2.32 9.42 10.40
CA LEU A 103 -0.90 9.14 10.21
C LEU A 103 -0.50 8.01 11.18
N VAL A 104 -0.11 6.87 10.60
CA VAL A 104 0.36 5.70 11.36
C VAL A 104 1.88 5.67 11.30
N SER A 105 2.53 5.75 12.45
CA SER A 105 3.99 5.76 12.58
C SER A 105 4.46 4.46 13.23
N PHE A 106 5.31 3.73 12.54
CA PHE A 106 5.94 2.50 13.02
C PHE A 106 7.37 2.82 13.43
N ASP A 107 7.68 2.67 14.72
CA ASP A 107 9.03 2.81 15.27
C ASP A 107 9.60 1.40 15.48
N PHE A 108 10.48 0.97 14.57
CA PHE A 108 11.05 -0.38 14.58
C PHE A 108 12.13 -0.55 15.65
N GLU A 109 12.82 0.52 16.02
CA GLU A 109 13.83 0.47 17.08
C GLU A 109 13.21 0.19 18.45
N HIS A 110 12.06 0.82 18.73
CA HIS A 110 11.39 0.69 20.03
C HIS A 110 10.17 -0.25 19.97
N SER A 111 9.93 -0.92 18.84
CA SER A 111 8.76 -1.81 18.61
C SER A 111 7.43 -1.13 19.00
N ASN A 112 7.25 0.13 18.60
CA ASN A 112 6.11 0.96 18.95
C ASN A 112 5.34 1.41 17.72
N ILE A 113 4.01 1.51 17.84
CA ILE A 113 3.11 2.04 16.82
C ILE A 113 2.38 3.24 17.42
N ARG A 114 2.41 4.35 16.69
CA ARG A 114 1.65 5.55 17.05
C ARG A 114 0.67 5.87 15.95
N ILE A 115 -0.54 6.27 16.34
CA ILE A 115 -1.58 6.68 15.41
C ILE A 115 -2.00 8.10 15.79
N LEU A 116 -1.84 9.02 14.84
CA LEU A 116 -2.32 10.38 14.93
C LEU A 116 -3.58 10.52 14.08
N ALA A 117 -4.71 10.78 14.70
CA ALA A 117 -5.93 11.17 13.99
C ALA A 117 -5.88 12.66 13.68
N ILE A 118 -6.05 13.02 12.42
CA ILE A 118 -6.05 14.41 11.95
C ILE A 118 -7.50 14.79 11.67
N PRO A 119 -8.06 15.80 12.36
CA PRO A 119 -9.44 16.20 12.13
C PRO A 119 -9.65 16.68 10.69
N ARG A 120 -10.61 16.10 10.00
CA ARG A 120 -10.92 16.43 8.60
C ARG A 120 -11.33 17.91 8.40
N ASP A 121 -11.89 18.53 9.46
CA ASP A 121 -12.34 19.92 9.46
C ASP A 121 -11.20 20.93 9.73
N THR A 122 -9.95 20.47 9.83
CA THR A 122 -8.79 21.35 9.96
C THR A 122 -8.72 22.30 8.78
N MET A 123 -8.68 23.61 9.04
CA MET A 123 -8.61 24.63 7.99
C MET A 123 -7.18 24.77 7.48
N VAL A 124 -7.01 24.56 6.18
CA VAL A 124 -5.71 24.58 5.48
C VAL A 124 -5.83 25.34 4.14
N SER A 125 -4.73 25.57 3.49
CA SER A 125 -4.70 26.14 2.13
C SER A 125 -4.91 25.03 1.11
N ILE A 126 -6.12 24.88 0.59
CA ILE A 126 -6.46 23.90 -0.44
C ILE A 126 -5.93 24.33 -1.79
N VAL A 127 -5.18 23.45 -2.44
CA VAL A 127 -4.73 23.60 -3.82
C VAL A 127 -5.70 22.89 -4.76
N ALA A 128 -6.33 23.64 -5.66
CA ALA A 128 -7.21 23.08 -6.68
C ALA A 128 -6.40 22.74 -7.94
N CYS A 129 -6.62 21.54 -8.49
CA CYS A 129 -5.98 21.08 -9.73
C CYS A 129 -7.02 20.82 -10.83
N ASP A 130 -6.58 20.97 -12.09
CA ASP A 130 -7.36 20.53 -13.25
C ASP A 130 -7.30 19.00 -13.43
N GLU A 131 -7.96 18.47 -14.47
CA GLU A 131 -7.99 17.05 -14.80
C GLU A 131 -6.59 16.46 -15.15
N ASN A 132 -5.63 17.33 -15.49
CA ASN A 132 -4.26 16.94 -15.79
C ASN A 132 -3.31 17.08 -14.58
N GLY A 133 -3.85 17.43 -13.39
CA GLY A 133 -3.08 17.64 -12.18
C GLY A 133 -2.34 19.00 -12.11
N ASN A 134 -2.62 19.94 -13.03
CA ASN A 134 -2.03 21.27 -12.97
C ASN A 134 -2.75 22.13 -11.93
N GLU A 135 -1.98 22.89 -11.16
CA GLU A 135 -2.53 23.76 -10.13
C GLU A 135 -3.25 24.97 -10.76
N MET A 136 -4.52 25.14 -10.41
CA MET A 136 -5.38 26.24 -10.88
C MET A 136 -5.44 27.40 -9.91
N GLY A 137 -5.16 27.18 -8.64
CA GLY A 137 -5.19 28.16 -7.57
C GLY A 137 -5.33 27.54 -6.20
N ALA A 138 -5.36 28.39 -5.16
CA ALA A 138 -5.51 27.95 -3.80
C ALA A 138 -6.56 28.78 -3.07
N PHE A 139 -7.26 28.16 -2.11
CA PHE A 139 -8.23 28.79 -1.22
C PHE A 139 -8.18 28.18 0.17
N THR A 140 -8.69 28.86 1.18
CA THR A 140 -8.77 28.29 2.52
C THR A 140 -10.02 27.41 2.66
N GLY A 141 -9.81 26.14 3.03
CA GLY A 141 -10.89 25.17 3.20
C GLY A 141 -10.54 24.08 4.19
N GLN A 142 -11.45 23.13 4.38
CA GLN A 142 -11.26 21.98 5.24
C GLN A 142 -10.28 20.98 4.59
N LEU A 143 -9.42 20.34 5.39
CA LEU A 143 -8.44 19.35 4.92
C LEU A 143 -9.10 18.22 4.11
N ALA A 144 -10.31 17.81 4.47
CA ALA A 144 -11.12 16.83 3.74
C ALA A 144 -11.26 17.15 2.25
N LEU A 145 -11.31 18.43 1.89
CA LEU A 145 -11.47 18.90 0.51
C LEU A 145 -10.18 18.75 -0.32
N GLN A 146 -9.01 18.76 0.31
CA GLN A 146 -7.75 18.67 -0.45
C GLN A 146 -7.67 17.42 -1.33
N TYR A 147 -8.18 16.29 -0.83
CA TYR A 147 -8.23 15.06 -1.62
C TYR A 147 -9.16 15.21 -2.84
N ALA A 148 -10.31 15.84 -2.66
CA ALA A 148 -11.34 16.04 -3.68
C ALA A 148 -10.94 17.01 -4.81
N TYR A 149 -10.06 17.97 -4.51
CA TYR A 149 -9.67 19.02 -5.46
C TYR A 149 -8.39 18.69 -6.26
N ALA A 150 -7.95 17.42 -6.27
CA ALA A 150 -6.83 16.96 -7.09
C ALA A 150 -7.24 15.72 -7.94
N ASP A 151 -6.31 14.81 -8.23
CA ASP A 151 -6.53 13.69 -9.14
C ASP A 151 -7.23 12.45 -8.50
N GLY A 152 -7.42 12.45 -7.19
CA GLY A 152 -7.93 11.29 -6.45
C GLY A 152 -6.91 10.15 -6.31
N GLN A 153 -5.65 10.40 -6.57
CA GLN A 153 -4.57 9.41 -6.56
C GLN A 153 -3.33 10.00 -5.86
N GLU A 154 -2.17 9.88 -6.48
CA GLU A 154 -0.88 10.28 -5.92
C GLU A 154 -0.79 11.77 -5.62
N LYS A 155 -1.24 12.63 -6.54
CA LYS A 155 -1.23 14.07 -6.34
C LYS A 155 -2.13 14.48 -5.17
N SER A 156 -3.34 13.89 -5.05
CA SER A 156 -4.23 14.12 -3.91
C SER A 156 -3.56 13.78 -2.59
N CYS A 157 -2.95 12.59 -2.50
CA CYS A 157 -2.22 12.17 -1.30
C CYS A 157 -1.04 13.09 -0.98
N SER A 158 -0.26 13.48 -1.97
CA SER A 158 0.91 14.36 -1.80
C SER A 158 0.52 15.75 -1.30
N LEU A 159 -0.59 16.29 -1.78
CA LEU A 159 -1.12 17.58 -1.32
C LEU A 159 -1.68 17.51 0.10
N VAL A 160 -2.29 16.39 0.52
CA VAL A 160 -2.71 16.20 1.91
C VAL A 160 -1.51 16.12 2.85
N ILE A 161 -0.41 15.48 2.43
CA ILE A 161 0.84 15.41 3.21
C ILE A 161 1.50 16.78 3.35
N GLY A 162 1.39 17.64 2.34
CA GLY A 162 2.02 18.96 2.29
C GLY A 162 1.34 20.03 3.13
N GLN A 163 0.22 19.71 3.81
CA GLN A 163 -0.51 20.64 4.69
C GLN A 163 0.07 20.61 6.12
#